data_222e04add8b5b36f140567fee19e5221
#
_entry.id   222e04add8b5b36f140567fee19e5221
#
_cell.length_a   1.000
_cell.length_b   1.000
_cell.length_c   1.000
_cell.angle_alpha   90.00
_cell.angle_beta   90.00
_cell.angle_gamma   90.00
#
_symmetry.space_group_name_H-M   'P 1'
#
loop_
_entity.id
_entity.type
_entity.pdbx_description
1 polymer ?
#
loop_
_entity_poly.entity_id
_entity_poly.type
_entity_poly.pdbx_seq_one_letter_code
_entity_poly.pdbx_strand_id
1 'polypeptide(L)'
;MLHIAPPQAAPDFVRNSVLAHQEGPSKGWLNVDIHTLQHKNYPNIFGLGDVAALPTAKTGAAIRKQAPVVARNIAAILAKKAFDDKQYEGYSSCPLVTGYGEMVLAEFKYDNVVD
;
A
#
# COMPACT_ATOMS: atom_id res chain seq x y z
N MET A 1 -13.74 -0.31 31.04
CA MET A 1 -13.86 -0.12 29.57
C MET A 1 -12.70 -0.85 28.91
N LEU A 2 -12.95 -1.60 27.86
CA LEU A 2 -11.91 -2.33 27.11
C LEU A 2 -11.91 -1.85 25.66
N HIS A 3 -10.74 -1.42 25.17
CA HIS A 3 -10.52 -1.06 23.77
C HIS A 3 -9.60 -2.12 23.15
N ILE A 4 -10.06 -2.80 22.09
CA ILE A 4 -9.30 -3.83 21.40
C ILE A 4 -9.26 -3.49 19.91
N ALA A 5 -8.06 -3.42 19.34
CA ALA A 5 -7.82 -3.37 17.91
C ALA A 5 -7.11 -4.68 17.49
N PRO A 6 -7.85 -5.67 16.98
CA PRO A 6 -7.25 -6.94 16.58
C PRO A 6 -6.32 -6.74 15.37
N PRO A 7 -5.31 -7.60 15.19
CA PRO A 7 -4.45 -7.55 14.02
C PRO A 7 -5.26 -7.80 12.74
N GLN A 8 -4.87 -7.15 11.66
CA GLN A 8 -5.47 -7.32 10.35
C GLN A 8 -4.81 -8.47 9.58
N ALA A 9 -5.55 -9.04 8.64
CA ALA A 9 -5.06 -10.02 7.69
C ALA A 9 -5.60 -9.69 6.30
N ALA A 10 -4.87 -10.11 5.25
CA ALA A 10 -5.36 -10.01 3.89
C ALA A 10 -6.58 -10.94 3.70
N PRO A 11 -7.46 -10.66 2.72
CA PRO A 11 -8.57 -11.55 2.37
C PRO A 11 -8.07 -12.97 2.07
N ASP A 12 -8.88 -13.97 2.41
CA ASP A 12 -8.50 -15.37 2.28
C ASP A 12 -8.09 -15.76 0.84
N PHE A 13 -8.77 -15.22 -0.15
CA PHE A 13 -8.44 -15.51 -1.56
C PHE A 13 -7.06 -14.99 -1.97
N VAL A 14 -6.53 -13.97 -1.32
CA VAL A 14 -5.15 -13.48 -1.51
C VAL A 14 -4.19 -14.26 -0.62
N ARG A 15 -4.49 -14.32 0.67
CA ARG A 15 -3.64 -14.94 1.69
C ARG A 15 -3.30 -16.40 1.37
N ASN A 16 -4.23 -17.14 0.81
CA ASN A 16 -4.09 -18.55 0.46
C ASN A 16 -3.67 -18.76 -1.01
N SER A 17 -3.28 -17.71 -1.72
CA SER A 17 -2.86 -17.78 -3.12
C SER A 17 -1.35 -17.65 -3.28
N VAL A 18 -0.88 -18.00 -4.48
CA VAL A 18 0.52 -17.78 -4.88
C VAL A 18 0.90 -16.30 -5.02
N LEU A 19 -0.08 -15.40 -4.99
CA LEU A 19 0.14 -13.97 -5.11
C LEU A 19 0.65 -13.32 -3.82
N ALA A 20 0.43 -13.98 -2.68
CA ALA A 20 0.87 -13.49 -1.38
C ALA A 20 2.32 -13.91 -1.08
N HIS A 21 2.97 -13.15 -0.20
CA HIS A 21 4.21 -13.62 0.43
C HIS A 21 3.96 -14.93 1.14
N GLN A 22 4.81 -15.93 0.90
CA GLN A 22 4.66 -17.29 1.45
C GLN A 22 5.30 -17.43 2.84
N GLU A 23 6.22 -16.55 3.18
CA GLU A 23 6.96 -16.57 4.44
C GLU A 23 7.43 -15.16 4.83
N GLY A 24 7.99 -15.03 6.03
CA GLY A 24 8.51 -13.78 6.56
C GLY A 24 7.43 -12.89 7.16
N PRO A 25 7.79 -11.65 7.55
CA PRO A 25 6.88 -10.73 8.24
C PRO A 25 5.69 -10.26 7.39
N SER A 26 5.80 -10.34 6.07
CA SER A 26 4.73 -9.97 5.13
C SER A 26 3.89 -11.15 4.65
N LYS A 27 4.04 -12.33 5.28
CA LYS A 27 3.29 -13.53 4.91
C LYS A 27 1.78 -13.26 4.83
N GLY A 28 1.18 -13.68 3.73
CA GLY A 28 -0.25 -13.53 3.48
C GLY A 28 -0.64 -12.24 2.79
N TRP A 29 0.22 -11.23 2.74
CA TRP A 29 -0.02 -9.97 2.03
C TRP A 29 0.47 -10.05 0.59
N LEU A 30 -0.16 -9.29 -0.31
CA LEU A 30 0.15 -9.31 -1.73
C LEU A 30 1.59 -8.85 -2.01
N ASN A 31 2.35 -9.68 -2.74
CA ASN A 31 3.75 -9.46 -3.03
C ASN A 31 3.96 -8.51 -4.21
N VAL A 32 3.93 -7.21 -3.96
CA VAL A 32 4.13 -6.17 -4.97
C VAL A 32 5.43 -5.40 -4.75
N ASP A 33 5.93 -4.81 -5.82
CA ASP A 33 7.01 -3.84 -5.73
C ASP A 33 6.54 -2.59 -4.98
N ILE A 34 7.35 -2.08 -4.05
CA ILE A 34 6.96 -0.98 -3.16
C ILE A 34 6.80 0.37 -3.85
N HIS A 35 7.34 0.53 -5.04
CA HIS A 35 7.25 1.76 -5.83
C HIS A 35 6.23 1.65 -6.97
N THR A 36 6.34 0.60 -7.77
CA THR A 36 5.48 0.42 -8.96
C THR A 36 4.13 -0.20 -8.65
N LEU A 37 3.99 -0.88 -7.49
CA LEU A 37 2.81 -1.62 -7.06
C LEU A 37 2.44 -2.78 -7.99
N GLN A 38 3.37 -3.16 -8.87
CA GLN A 38 3.27 -4.33 -9.74
C GLN A 38 3.67 -5.58 -8.98
N HIS A 39 2.96 -6.69 -9.17
CA HIS A 39 3.34 -7.97 -8.57
C HIS A 39 4.73 -8.39 -9.04
N LYS A 40 5.58 -8.87 -8.13
CA LYS A 40 6.97 -9.18 -8.43
C LYS A 40 7.15 -10.35 -9.38
N ASN A 41 6.22 -11.31 -9.38
CA ASN A 41 6.28 -12.51 -10.20
C ASN A 41 5.28 -12.53 -11.37
N TYR A 42 4.26 -11.67 -11.34
CA TYR A 42 3.18 -11.64 -12.32
C TYR A 42 3.00 -10.21 -12.84
N PRO A 43 3.65 -9.86 -13.96
CA PRO A 43 3.66 -8.46 -14.45
C PRO A 43 2.30 -7.90 -14.85
N ASN A 44 1.31 -8.76 -15.05
CA ASN A 44 -0.06 -8.38 -15.37
C ASN A 44 -0.94 -8.14 -14.14
N ILE A 45 -0.36 -8.26 -12.93
CA ILE A 45 -1.08 -8.09 -11.66
C ILE A 45 -0.50 -6.89 -10.91
N PHE A 46 -1.38 -6.05 -10.40
CA PHE A 46 -1.06 -4.92 -9.54
C PHE A 46 -1.85 -5.02 -8.24
N GLY A 47 -1.35 -4.39 -7.20
CA GLY A 47 -2.07 -4.30 -5.94
C GLY A 47 -1.88 -2.95 -5.28
N LEU A 48 -2.93 -2.46 -4.65
CA LEU A 48 -2.90 -1.23 -3.88
C LEU A 48 -3.84 -1.34 -2.67
N GLY A 49 -3.72 -0.42 -1.76
CA GLY A 49 -4.50 -0.43 -0.53
C GLY A 49 -3.99 -1.43 0.49
N ASP A 50 -4.87 -1.81 1.40
CA ASP A 50 -4.52 -2.60 2.57
C ASP A 50 -4.00 -4.00 2.24
N VAL A 51 -4.38 -4.56 1.10
CA VAL A 51 -3.93 -5.90 0.66
C VAL A 51 -2.45 -5.96 0.32
N ALA A 52 -1.87 -4.85 -0.10
CA ALA A 52 -0.48 -4.78 -0.57
C ALA A 52 0.52 -4.83 0.61
N ALA A 53 1.55 -5.64 0.45
CA ALA A 53 2.66 -5.72 1.40
C ALA A 53 3.61 -4.53 1.21
N LEU A 54 3.28 -3.41 1.84
CA LEU A 54 4.05 -2.17 1.76
C LEU A 54 4.56 -1.77 3.14
N PRO A 55 5.81 -1.29 3.28
CA PRO A 55 6.36 -0.85 4.55
C PRO A 55 5.87 0.56 4.94
N THR A 56 4.57 0.73 4.98
CA THR A 56 3.91 1.98 5.33
C THR A 56 2.56 1.68 5.99
N ALA A 57 1.98 2.67 6.65
CA ALA A 57 0.68 2.51 7.29
C ALA A 57 -0.43 2.27 6.24
N LYS A 58 -1.33 1.34 6.55
CA LYS A 58 -2.49 1.00 5.73
C LYS A 58 -3.60 2.00 5.97
N THR A 59 -3.60 3.09 5.18
CA THR A 59 -4.55 4.20 5.35
C THR A 59 -5.28 4.52 4.04
N GLY A 60 -6.48 5.05 4.15
CA GLY A 60 -7.23 5.55 2.99
C GLY A 60 -6.50 6.68 2.25
N ALA A 61 -5.73 7.50 2.97
CA ALA A 61 -4.91 8.54 2.37
C ALA A 61 -3.80 7.98 1.48
N ALA A 62 -3.21 6.84 1.86
CA ALA A 62 -2.21 6.16 1.04
C ALA A 62 -2.78 5.74 -0.31
N ILE A 63 -3.99 5.20 -0.35
CA ILE A 63 -4.67 4.76 -1.58
C ILE A 63 -4.78 5.91 -2.59
N ARG A 64 -5.04 7.12 -2.13
CA ARG A 64 -5.16 8.30 -3.02
C ARG A 64 -3.86 8.58 -3.79
N LYS A 65 -2.71 8.19 -3.26
CA LYS A 65 -1.41 8.31 -3.94
C LYS A 65 -1.05 7.04 -4.72
N GLN A 66 -1.50 5.88 -4.26
CA GLN A 66 -1.24 4.59 -4.91
C GLN A 66 -2.05 4.42 -6.20
N ALA A 67 -3.33 4.77 -6.20
CA ALA A 67 -4.22 4.54 -7.34
C ALA A 67 -3.74 5.20 -8.64
N PRO A 68 -3.29 6.48 -8.65
CA PRO A 68 -2.74 7.07 -9.87
C PRO A 68 -1.48 6.37 -10.39
N VAL A 69 -0.64 5.86 -9.49
CA VAL A 69 0.57 5.10 -9.86
C VAL A 69 0.19 3.82 -10.58
N VAL A 70 -0.72 3.03 -10.00
CA VAL A 70 -1.22 1.79 -10.62
C VAL A 70 -1.85 2.07 -11.97
N ALA A 71 -2.71 3.10 -12.07
CA ALA A 71 -3.38 3.45 -13.31
C ALA A 71 -2.38 3.81 -14.43
N ARG A 72 -1.36 4.64 -14.13
CA ARG A 72 -0.31 4.98 -15.09
C ARG A 72 0.51 3.78 -15.51
N ASN A 73 0.87 2.92 -14.57
CA ASN A 73 1.69 1.74 -14.85
C ASN A 73 0.93 0.71 -15.69
N ILE A 74 -0.36 0.51 -15.43
CA ILE A 74 -1.22 -0.34 -16.29
C ILE A 74 -1.31 0.25 -17.70
N ALA A 75 -1.54 1.55 -17.82
CA ALA A 75 -1.60 2.22 -19.12
C ALA A 75 -0.28 2.09 -19.89
N ALA A 76 0.86 2.20 -19.20
CA ALA A 76 2.18 2.01 -19.80
C ALA A 76 2.35 0.58 -20.34
N ILE A 77 1.93 -0.44 -19.61
CA ILE A 77 1.98 -1.84 -20.08
C ILE A 77 1.12 -2.01 -21.32
N LEU A 78 -0.10 -1.51 -21.31
CA LEU A 78 -1.01 -1.60 -22.45
C LEU A 78 -0.48 -0.88 -23.71
N ALA A 79 0.24 0.22 -23.50
CA ALA A 79 0.89 0.98 -24.57
C ALA A 79 2.30 0.45 -24.93
N LYS A 80 2.78 -0.62 -24.28
CA LYS A 80 4.13 -1.19 -24.43
C LYS A 80 5.24 -0.16 -24.20
N LYS A 81 5.06 0.70 -23.19
CA LYS A 81 6.00 1.72 -22.76
C LYS A 81 6.60 1.37 -21.41
N ALA A 82 7.79 1.92 -21.13
CA ALA A 82 8.37 1.85 -19.79
C ALA A 82 7.57 2.69 -18.79
N PHE A 83 7.66 2.35 -17.50
CA PHE A 83 7.10 3.16 -16.43
C PHE A 83 7.84 4.50 -16.34
N ASP A 84 7.12 5.56 -15.98
CA ASP A 84 7.72 6.87 -15.74
C ASP A 84 8.42 6.93 -14.36
N ASP A 85 9.08 8.04 -14.05
CA ASP A 85 9.80 8.24 -12.80
C ASP A 85 8.89 8.54 -11.60
N LYS A 86 7.63 8.83 -11.83
CA LYS A 86 6.66 9.18 -10.80
C LYS A 86 6.00 7.93 -10.22
N GLN A 87 6.69 7.29 -9.30
CA GLN A 87 6.22 6.10 -8.62
C GLN A 87 5.76 6.41 -7.18
N TYR A 88 5.27 5.40 -6.47
CA TYR A 88 4.81 5.55 -5.09
C TYR A 88 6.00 5.68 -4.13
N GLU A 89 5.94 6.66 -3.24
CA GLU A 89 7.01 6.97 -2.29
C GLU A 89 6.66 6.60 -0.84
N GLY A 90 5.62 5.79 -0.66
CA GLY A 90 5.21 5.33 0.67
C GLY A 90 4.34 6.31 1.45
N TYR A 91 3.75 7.30 0.78
CA TYR A 91 2.90 8.27 1.45
C TYR A 91 1.78 7.59 2.24
N SER A 92 1.67 7.98 3.50
CA SER A 92 0.54 7.66 4.37
C SER A 92 0.22 8.87 5.24
N SER A 93 -1.00 8.93 5.70
CA SER A 93 -1.45 10.02 6.57
C SER A 93 -2.42 9.48 7.59
N CYS A 94 -2.27 9.95 8.82
CA CYS A 94 -3.14 9.61 9.93
C CYS A 94 -3.56 10.90 10.67
N PRO A 95 -4.86 11.21 10.73
CA PRO A 95 -5.32 12.30 11.56
C PRO A 95 -5.27 11.89 13.04
N LEU A 96 -4.61 12.70 13.85
CA LEU A 96 -4.52 12.51 15.29
C LEU A 96 -5.39 13.57 15.97
N VAL A 97 -6.46 13.14 16.62
CA VAL A 97 -7.32 14.02 17.39
C VAL A 97 -6.60 14.44 18.66
N THR A 98 -6.38 15.74 18.84
CA THR A 98 -5.65 16.32 19.97
C THR A 98 -6.59 16.98 20.99
N GLY A 99 -7.83 17.24 20.60
CA GLY A 99 -8.84 17.84 21.46
C GLY A 99 -10.19 17.90 20.74
N TYR A 100 -11.19 18.42 21.40
CA TYR A 100 -12.51 18.60 20.81
C TYR A 100 -12.43 19.63 19.66
N GLY A 101 -12.72 19.17 18.43
CA GLY A 101 -12.63 20.02 17.23
C GLY A 101 -11.21 20.31 16.75
N GLU A 102 -10.20 19.64 17.33
CA GLU A 102 -8.78 19.83 16.98
C GLU A 102 -8.14 18.53 16.54
N MET A 103 -7.31 18.59 15.50
CA MET A 103 -6.50 17.45 15.07
C MET A 103 -5.19 17.91 14.43
N VAL A 104 -4.22 17.02 14.47
CA VAL A 104 -2.96 17.13 13.71
C VAL A 104 -2.97 16.07 12.63
N LEU A 105 -2.59 16.43 11.42
CA LEU A 105 -2.39 15.51 10.33
C LEU A 105 -0.93 15.07 10.31
N ALA A 106 -0.69 13.80 10.67
CA ALA A 106 0.64 13.21 10.60
C ALA A 106 0.82 12.58 9.22
N GLU A 107 1.79 13.06 8.46
CA GLU A 107 2.07 12.59 7.10
C GLU A 107 3.48 12.00 7.05
N PHE A 108 3.61 10.87 6.35
CA PHE A 108 4.85 10.11 6.27
C PHE A 108 5.10 9.59 4.87
N LYS A 109 6.37 9.38 4.56
CA LYS A 109 6.86 8.59 3.41
C LYS A 109 7.51 7.31 3.89
N TYR A 110 8.11 6.54 2.97
CA TYR A 110 8.90 5.35 3.34
C TYR A 110 10.00 5.74 4.33
N ASP A 111 10.43 4.75 5.12
CA ASP A 111 11.40 4.90 6.21
C ASP A 111 10.93 5.85 7.31
N ASN A 112 9.61 6.07 7.43
CA ASN A 112 8.98 6.96 8.40
C ASN A 112 9.49 8.41 8.32
N VAL A 113 9.93 8.82 7.16
CA VAL A 113 10.26 10.23 6.91
C VAL A 113 8.99 11.05 7.00
N VAL A 114 9.00 12.09 7.84
CA VAL A 114 7.88 13.03 7.95
C VAL A 114 7.83 13.88 6.70
N ASP A 115 6.64 13.98 6.10
CA ASP A 115 6.41 14.73 4.87
C ASP A 115 5.93 16.16 5.17
#